data_8501b46cca2b79024482ce224cf2fec4
#
_entry.id   8501b46cca2b79024482ce224cf2fec4
#
_cell.length_a   1.000
_cell.length_b   1.000
_cell.length_c   1.000
_cell.angle_alpha   90.00
_cell.angle_beta   90.00
_cell.angle_gamma   90.00
#
_symmetry.space_group_name_H-M   'P 1'
#
loop_
_entity.id
_entity.type
_entity.pdbx_description
1 polymer ?
#
loop_
_entity_poly.entity_id
_entity_poly.type
_entity_poly.pdbx_seq_one_letter_code
_entity_poly.pdbx_strand_id
1 'polypeptide(L)'
;MITLVLLFTAFNADDSQAILQAEKQWMAAIQKADGPALEKLLHIQLIYGHSTGITDSKASYIGKVSSGKQKYAGVEQEIIKTQFIGDTALVHAKMHMWGINQNGKFDDRLMLMQTWLKRDGRWQLVAHQTAKLAQ
;
A
#
# COMPACT_ATOMS: atom_id res chain seq x y z
N MET A 1 -31.23 -1.46 37.03
CA MET A 1 -31.33 -1.51 35.56
C MET A 1 -29.92 -1.27 34.99
N ILE A 2 -29.33 -2.31 34.40
CA ILE A 2 -28.02 -2.18 33.74
C ILE A 2 -28.33 -1.96 32.28
N THR A 3 -28.04 -0.73 31.77
CA THR A 3 -28.18 -0.42 30.37
C THR A 3 -26.97 -0.99 29.63
N LEU A 4 -27.16 -2.09 28.93
CA LEU A 4 -26.18 -2.69 28.07
C LEU A 4 -26.01 -1.79 26.84
N VAL A 5 -24.96 -0.98 26.82
CA VAL A 5 -24.56 -0.24 25.61
C VAL A 5 -23.86 -1.22 24.68
N LEU A 6 -24.62 -1.74 23.72
CA LEU A 6 -24.05 -2.46 22.58
C LEU A 6 -23.31 -1.43 21.71
N LEU A 7 -22.00 -1.36 21.87
CA LEU A 7 -21.12 -0.71 20.91
C LEU A 7 -21.11 -1.56 19.64
N PHE A 8 -22.04 -1.29 18.73
CA PHE A 8 -21.90 -1.71 17.35
C PHE A 8 -20.74 -0.91 16.78
N THR A 9 -19.58 -1.53 16.59
CA THR A 9 -18.58 -1.02 15.66
C THR A 9 -19.22 -1.10 14.28
N ALA A 10 -19.86 -0.02 13.87
CA ALA A 10 -20.42 0.08 12.54
C ALA A 10 -19.27 -0.10 11.55
N PHE A 11 -19.34 -1.14 10.70
CA PHE A 11 -18.54 -1.27 9.50
C PHE A 11 -18.74 0.02 8.70
N ASN A 12 -17.73 0.89 8.67
CA ASN A 12 -17.87 2.17 8.01
C ASN A 12 -17.65 1.98 6.50
N ALA A 13 -18.73 2.00 5.72
CA ALA A 13 -18.69 1.93 4.26
C ALA A 13 -17.76 3.02 3.67
N ASP A 14 -17.63 4.17 4.35
CA ASP A 14 -16.72 5.25 3.96
C ASP A 14 -15.25 4.83 4.07
N ASP A 15 -14.87 4.02 5.07
CA ASP A 15 -13.52 3.50 5.21
C ASP A 15 -13.17 2.50 4.11
N SER A 16 -14.12 1.66 3.67
CA SER A 16 -13.90 0.77 2.53
C SER A 16 -13.61 1.54 1.25
N GLN A 17 -14.38 2.59 0.96
CA GLN A 17 -14.14 3.45 -0.20
C GLN A 17 -12.84 4.23 -0.06
N ALA A 18 -12.52 4.72 1.14
CA ALA A 18 -11.29 5.45 1.41
C ALA A 18 -10.04 4.59 1.16
N ILE A 19 -10.04 3.32 1.55
CA ILE A 19 -8.94 2.38 1.28
C ILE A 19 -8.82 2.09 -0.22
N LEU A 20 -9.92 1.83 -0.92
CA LEU A 20 -9.89 1.65 -2.38
C LEU A 20 -9.29 2.87 -3.09
N GLN A 21 -9.66 4.06 -2.62
CA GLN A 21 -9.13 5.31 -3.17
C GLN A 21 -7.64 5.48 -2.84
N ALA A 22 -7.23 5.17 -1.61
CA ALA A 22 -5.83 5.23 -1.20
C ALA A 22 -4.95 4.28 -2.02
N GLU A 23 -5.41 3.06 -2.28
CA GLU A 23 -4.73 2.09 -3.15
C GLU A 23 -4.56 2.63 -4.57
N LYS A 24 -5.61 3.21 -5.15
CA LYS A 24 -5.55 3.82 -6.49
C LYS A 24 -4.59 5.01 -6.53
N GLN A 25 -4.60 5.84 -5.50
CA GLN A 25 -3.69 6.99 -5.39
C GLN A 25 -2.23 6.53 -5.27
N TRP A 26 -1.98 5.50 -4.48
CA TRP A 26 -0.63 4.92 -4.36
C TRP A 26 -0.14 4.35 -5.69
N MET A 27 -0.93 3.53 -6.37
CA MET A 27 -0.58 2.98 -7.69
C MET A 27 -0.31 4.09 -8.72
N ALA A 28 -1.14 5.12 -8.75
CA ALA A 28 -0.92 6.27 -9.64
C ALA A 28 0.36 7.03 -9.29
N ALA A 29 0.63 7.23 -8.00
CA ALA A 29 1.80 7.97 -7.54
C ALA A 29 3.11 7.25 -7.90
N ILE A 30 3.19 5.93 -7.74
CA ILE A 30 4.39 5.18 -8.11
C ILE A 30 4.61 5.11 -9.61
N GLN A 31 3.55 5.03 -10.42
CA GLN A 31 3.67 5.07 -11.88
C GLN A 31 4.11 6.43 -12.41
N LYS A 32 3.67 7.52 -11.79
CA LYS A 32 3.99 8.89 -12.18
C LYS A 32 5.27 9.43 -11.54
N ALA A 33 5.91 8.66 -10.66
CA ALA A 33 7.02 9.14 -9.82
C ALA A 33 6.67 10.41 -9.03
N ASP A 34 5.45 10.46 -8.51
CA ASP A 34 4.90 11.61 -7.79
C ASP A 34 5.34 11.58 -6.32
N GLY A 35 6.52 12.15 -6.06
CA GLY A 35 7.09 12.25 -4.72
C GLY A 35 6.18 12.97 -3.72
N PRO A 36 5.62 14.15 -4.04
CA PRO A 36 4.68 14.85 -3.15
C PRO A 36 3.44 14.03 -2.78
N ALA A 37 2.87 13.27 -3.70
CA ALA A 37 1.75 12.37 -3.40
C ALA A 37 2.18 11.24 -2.46
N LEU A 38 3.35 10.64 -2.69
CA LEU A 38 3.90 9.60 -1.82
C LEU A 38 4.22 10.13 -0.41
N GLU A 39 4.69 11.37 -0.28
CA GLU A 39 4.89 11.99 1.02
C GLU A 39 3.61 12.02 1.88
N LYS A 40 2.47 12.22 1.27
CA LYS A 40 1.16 12.25 1.95
C LYS A 40 0.63 10.84 2.24
N LEU A 41 0.83 9.90 1.32
CA LEU A 41 0.27 8.54 1.39
C LEU A 41 1.08 7.61 2.30
N LEU A 42 2.38 7.83 2.44
CA LEU A 42 3.26 6.95 3.19
C LEU A 42 3.47 7.46 4.61
N HIS A 43 3.33 6.56 5.57
CA HIS A 43 3.57 6.86 6.98
C HIS A 43 5.07 7.03 7.24
N ILE A 44 5.44 7.93 8.19
CA ILE A 44 6.85 8.19 8.54
C ILE A 44 7.59 6.91 9.01
N GLN A 45 6.87 5.96 9.61
CA GLN A 45 7.41 4.69 10.10
C GLN A 45 7.22 3.54 9.10
N LEU A 46 7.07 3.84 7.82
CA LEU A 46 6.87 2.84 6.78
C LEU A 46 7.96 1.77 6.78
N ILE A 47 7.53 0.52 6.69
CA ILE A 47 8.36 -0.63 6.33
C ILE A 47 7.90 -1.10 4.95
N TYR A 48 8.74 -0.94 3.93
CA TYR A 48 8.42 -1.32 2.56
C TYR A 48 9.31 -2.48 2.12
N GLY A 49 8.80 -3.68 2.26
CA GLY A 49 9.49 -4.92 1.89
C GLY A 49 9.24 -5.28 0.43
N HIS A 50 10.31 -5.56 -0.29
CA HIS A 50 10.29 -6.05 -1.66
C HIS A 50 10.36 -7.58 -1.69
N SER A 51 9.92 -8.19 -2.79
CA SER A 51 9.97 -9.64 -3.00
C SER A 51 11.40 -10.22 -3.03
N THR A 52 12.39 -9.35 -3.22
CA THR A 52 13.82 -9.68 -3.17
C THR A 52 14.39 -9.77 -1.75
N GLY A 53 13.60 -9.38 -0.74
CA GLY A 53 14.06 -9.27 0.65
C GLY A 53 14.66 -7.92 1.02
N ILE A 54 14.82 -7.01 0.05
CA ILE A 54 15.24 -5.63 0.34
C ILE A 54 14.09 -4.89 1.03
N THR A 55 14.42 -4.09 2.03
CA THR A 55 13.47 -3.26 2.75
C THR A 55 13.87 -1.80 2.64
N ASP A 56 12.91 -0.96 2.28
CA ASP A 56 13.04 0.49 2.23
C ASP A 56 12.27 1.17 3.37
N SER A 57 12.81 2.29 3.84
CA SER A 57 12.08 3.28 4.62
C SER A 57 11.23 4.17 3.69
N LYS A 58 10.39 5.02 4.26
CA LYS A 58 9.67 6.04 3.50
C LYS A 58 10.62 6.88 2.65
N ALA A 59 11.66 7.43 3.26
CA ALA A 59 12.61 8.30 2.58
C ALA A 59 13.36 7.57 1.45
N SER A 60 13.84 6.35 1.70
CA SER A 60 14.57 5.59 0.68
C SER A 60 13.67 5.16 -0.48
N TYR A 61 12.44 4.76 -0.19
CA TYR A 61 11.49 4.36 -1.24
C TYR A 61 11.09 5.56 -2.12
N ILE A 62 10.71 6.68 -1.52
CA ILE A 62 10.40 7.92 -2.26
C ILE A 62 11.60 8.35 -3.10
N GLY A 63 12.81 8.30 -2.55
CA GLY A 63 14.03 8.63 -3.28
C GLY A 63 14.25 7.76 -4.51
N LYS A 64 14.05 6.45 -4.40
CA LYS A 64 14.16 5.52 -5.54
C LYS A 64 13.11 5.79 -6.62
N VAL A 65 11.86 6.00 -6.24
CA VAL A 65 10.77 6.26 -7.17
C VAL A 65 10.94 7.62 -7.84
N SER A 66 11.20 8.68 -7.07
CA SER A 66 11.35 10.05 -7.58
C SER A 66 12.54 10.23 -8.50
N SER A 67 13.66 9.51 -8.24
CA SER A 67 14.87 9.58 -9.06
C SER A 67 14.83 8.70 -10.32
N GLY A 68 13.83 7.83 -10.43
CA GLY A 68 13.73 6.87 -11.52
C GLY A 68 14.60 5.60 -11.34
N LYS A 69 15.27 5.44 -10.19
CA LYS A 69 15.98 4.19 -9.86
C LYS A 69 15.03 3.00 -9.78
N GLN A 70 13.80 3.25 -9.34
CA GLN A 70 12.68 2.33 -9.39
C GLN A 70 11.59 2.98 -10.23
N LYS A 71 11.41 2.51 -11.48
CA LYS A 71 10.46 3.09 -12.42
C LYS A 71 9.40 2.06 -12.79
N TYR A 72 8.16 2.36 -12.45
CA TYR A 72 7.01 1.53 -12.79
C TYR A 72 6.40 1.98 -14.11
N ALA A 73 6.43 1.13 -15.12
CA ALA A 73 5.72 1.35 -16.38
C ALA A 73 4.24 1.01 -16.25
N GLY A 74 3.92 0.05 -15.40
CA GLY A 74 2.55 -0.32 -15.10
C GLY A 74 2.42 -1.02 -13.76
N VAL A 75 1.24 -0.85 -13.14
CA VAL A 75 0.83 -1.51 -11.90
C VAL A 75 -0.64 -1.87 -12.02
N GLU A 76 -0.95 -3.15 -11.82
CA GLU A 76 -2.32 -3.67 -11.77
C GLU A 76 -2.52 -4.41 -10.45
N GLN A 77 -3.73 -4.30 -9.89
CA GLN A 77 -4.04 -4.91 -8.60
C GLN A 77 -5.41 -5.58 -8.64
N GLU A 78 -5.46 -6.78 -8.08
CA GLU A 78 -6.70 -7.49 -7.76
C GLU A 78 -6.78 -7.68 -6.25
N ILE A 79 -7.64 -6.92 -5.57
CA ILE A 79 -7.85 -7.06 -4.13
C ILE A 79 -8.63 -8.34 -3.84
N ILE A 80 -8.05 -9.22 -3.03
CA ILE A 80 -8.67 -10.46 -2.58
C ILE A 80 -9.52 -10.20 -1.34
N LYS A 81 -8.97 -9.45 -0.39
CA LYS A 81 -9.64 -9.15 0.88
C LYS A 81 -9.12 -7.85 1.48
N THR A 82 -10.01 -7.05 2.01
CA THR A 82 -9.71 -5.94 2.92
C THR A 82 -10.32 -6.23 4.27
N GLN A 83 -9.54 -6.11 5.33
CA GLN A 83 -9.99 -6.35 6.71
C GLN A 83 -9.70 -5.12 7.56
N PHE A 84 -10.71 -4.65 8.29
CA PHE A 84 -10.59 -3.51 9.21
C PHE A 84 -10.50 -3.98 10.64
N ILE A 85 -9.52 -3.47 11.39
CA ILE A 85 -9.32 -3.72 12.81
C ILE A 85 -9.06 -2.35 13.45
N GLY A 86 -10.10 -1.75 14.06
CA GLY A 86 -10.01 -0.37 14.56
C GLY A 86 -9.60 0.59 13.44
N ASP A 87 -8.56 1.39 13.70
CA ASP A 87 -8.00 2.35 12.75
C ASP A 87 -6.97 1.73 11.79
N THR A 88 -6.96 0.41 11.66
CA THR A 88 -6.05 -0.34 10.80
C THR A 88 -6.82 -1.07 9.71
N ALA A 89 -6.32 -1.02 8.49
CA ALA A 89 -6.82 -1.81 7.38
C ALA A 89 -5.71 -2.71 6.84
N LEU A 90 -6.03 -3.99 6.69
CA LEU A 90 -5.18 -4.97 6.03
C LEU A 90 -5.71 -5.19 4.62
N VAL A 91 -4.86 -5.02 3.61
CA VAL A 91 -5.19 -5.28 2.21
C VAL A 91 -4.37 -6.45 1.71
N HIS A 92 -5.06 -7.52 1.34
CA HIS A 92 -4.47 -8.70 0.71
C HIS A 92 -4.85 -8.71 -0.77
N ALA A 93 -3.85 -8.74 -1.65
CA ALA A 93 -4.07 -8.57 -3.08
C ALA A 93 -3.06 -9.34 -3.92
N LYS A 94 -3.43 -9.60 -5.17
CA LYS A 94 -2.47 -9.94 -6.23
C LYS A 94 -2.08 -8.69 -6.96
N MET A 95 -0.82 -8.60 -7.36
CA MET A 95 -0.30 -7.50 -8.15
C MET A 95 0.47 -7.99 -9.36
N HIS A 96 0.38 -7.22 -10.42
CA HIS A 96 1.27 -7.29 -11.56
C HIS A 96 1.95 -5.93 -11.71
N MET A 97 3.26 -5.92 -11.63
CA MET A 97 4.08 -4.72 -11.73
C MET A 97 5.18 -4.94 -12.74
N TRP A 98 5.41 -3.96 -13.62
CA TRP A 98 6.48 -4.03 -14.60
C TRP A 98 7.14 -2.67 -14.78
N GLY A 99 8.39 -2.68 -15.17
CA GLY A 99 9.17 -1.46 -15.32
C GLY A 99 10.67 -1.73 -15.42
N ILE A 100 11.44 -0.81 -14.85
CA ILE A 100 12.90 -0.85 -14.83
C ILE A 100 13.39 -0.49 -13.43
N ASN A 101 14.34 -1.24 -12.91
CA ASN A 101 15.06 -0.93 -11.69
C ASN A 101 16.58 -1.01 -11.92
N GLN A 102 17.36 -0.98 -10.85
CA GLN A 102 18.84 -1.03 -10.91
C GLN A 102 19.39 -2.30 -11.59
N ASN A 103 18.61 -3.39 -11.57
CA ASN A 103 18.99 -4.68 -12.15
C ASN A 103 18.46 -4.87 -13.58
N GLY A 104 17.82 -3.84 -14.16
CA GLY A 104 17.25 -3.87 -15.50
C GLY A 104 15.73 -3.97 -15.50
N LYS A 105 15.16 -4.53 -16.56
CA LYS A 105 13.71 -4.71 -16.70
C LYS A 105 13.18 -5.75 -15.72
N PHE A 106 12.01 -5.46 -15.14
CA PHE A 106 11.26 -6.41 -14.32
C PHE A 106 9.82 -6.53 -14.80
N ASP A 107 9.25 -7.70 -14.61
CA ASP A 107 7.84 -8.02 -14.85
C ASP A 107 7.44 -9.04 -13.79
N ASP A 108 6.86 -8.56 -12.71
CA ASP A 108 6.62 -9.36 -11.52
C ASP A 108 5.13 -9.55 -11.22
N ARG A 109 4.76 -10.80 -11.00
CA ARG A 109 3.46 -11.18 -10.45
C ARG A 109 3.64 -11.55 -9.00
N LEU A 110 2.91 -10.84 -8.13
CA LEU A 110 3.19 -10.79 -6.71
C LEU A 110 1.92 -11.05 -5.91
N MET A 111 2.09 -11.67 -4.75
CA MET A 111 1.14 -11.58 -3.65
C MET A 111 1.55 -10.40 -2.77
N LEU A 112 0.58 -9.62 -2.36
CA LEU A 112 0.77 -8.40 -1.58
C LEU A 112 0.01 -8.47 -0.26
N MET A 113 0.66 -8.02 0.80
CA MET A 113 0.02 -7.65 2.05
C MET A 113 0.41 -6.23 2.40
N GLN A 114 -0.58 -5.36 2.58
CA GLN A 114 -0.38 -3.99 3.03
C GLN A 114 -1.16 -3.72 4.31
N THR A 115 -0.58 -2.86 5.13
CA THR A 115 -1.23 -2.33 6.33
C THR A 115 -1.34 -0.82 6.20
N TRP A 116 -2.58 -0.34 6.26
CA TRP A 116 -2.91 1.09 6.28
C TRP A 116 -3.34 1.48 7.68
N LEU A 117 -2.92 2.65 8.12
CA LEU A 117 -3.25 3.20 9.43
C LEU A 117 -4.00 4.52 9.26
N LYS A 118 -5.14 4.65 9.94
CA LYS A 118 -5.93 5.89 9.95
C LYS A 118 -5.53 6.76 11.12
N ARG A 119 -5.09 7.97 10.81
CA ARG A 119 -4.78 9.02 11.79
C ARG A 119 -5.31 10.36 11.29
N ASP A 120 -5.98 11.12 12.15
CA ASP A 120 -6.51 12.43 11.81
C ASP A 120 -7.36 12.43 10.53
N GLY A 121 -8.19 11.39 10.38
CA GLY A 121 -9.06 11.20 9.21
C GLY A 121 -8.35 10.77 7.92
N ARG A 122 -7.05 10.50 7.97
CA ARG A 122 -6.24 10.10 6.81
C ARG A 122 -5.71 8.68 6.94
N TRP A 123 -5.79 7.94 5.84
CA TRP A 123 -5.15 6.64 5.72
C TRP A 123 -3.74 6.79 5.16
N GLN A 124 -2.76 6.20 5.85
CA GLN A 124 -1.37 6.14 5.40
C GLN A 124 -0.86 4.70 5.41
N LEU A 125 -0.09 4.37 4.40
CA LEU A 125 0.56 3.05 4.28
C LEU A 125 1.71 2.96 5.28
N VAL A 126 1.64 2.00 6.20
CA VAL A 126 2.66 1.81 7.25
C VAL A 126 3.46 0.53 7.04
N ALA A 127 2.94 -0.44 6.32
CA ALA A 127 3.65 -1.68 5.98
C ALA A 127 3.24 -2.19 4.60
N HIS A 128 4.22 -2.70 3.88
CA HIS A 128 4.06 -3.30 2.56
C HIS A 128 5.03 -4.47 2.45
N GLN A 129 4.54 -5.63 2.04
CA GLN A 129 5.37 -6.78 1.78
C GLN A 129 4.84 -7.54 0.57
N THR A 130 5.71 -7.84 -0.35
CA THR A 130 5.39 -8.67 -1.50
C THR A 130 6.15 -9.99 -1.48
N ALA A 131 5.57 -10.99 -2.12
CA ALA A 131 6.20 -12.25 -2.44
C ALA A 131 5.86 -12.63 -3.88
N LYS A 132 6.78 -13.26 -4.59
CA LYS A 132 6.50 -13.75 -5.94
C LYS A 132 5.45 -14.85 -5.89
N LEU A 133 4.48 -14.77 -6.80
CA LEU A 133 3.51 -15.86 -6.97
C LEU A 133 4.22 -17.11 -7.47
N ALA A 134 3.84 -18.26 -6.94
CA ALA A 134 4.26 -19.54 -7.46
C ALA A 134 3.75 -19.69 -8.90
N GLN A 135 4.62 -20.19 -9.77
CA GLN A 135 4.27 -20.50 -11.16
C GLN A 135 3.75 -21.94 -11.26
#